data_b7043a24269d508bad63d067a516e3ab
#
_entry.id   b7043a24269d508bad63d067a516e3ab
#
_cell.length_a   1.000
_cell.length_b   1.000
_cell.length_c   1.000
_cell.angle_alpha   90.00
_cell.angle_beta   90.00
_cell.angle_gamma   90.00
#
_symmetry.space_group_name_H-M   'P 1'
#
loop_
_entity.id
_entity.type
_entity.pdbx_description
1 polymer ?
#
loop_
_entity_poly.entity_id
_entity_poly.type
_entity_poly.pdbx_seq_one_letter_code
_entity_poly.pdbx_strand_id
1 'polypeptide(L)'
;MIQRALISLWCLLYFIPFWGRVQEPTFCKTFVYDERVHDFGTIEEAKGKVSHTFTFTNEGSEPVSISDIRLWCGCTEARYPNNPIRPGEYAKVTLTYNPAYRPGKFSKEAVVLLNEGKSYTRIWIKGDVVAMEHPVTEDHPYHLGEGLYVSHQVLPFGAIQPGSTESLRLLIANGSDHNLKVEFIRTPDNRLLQMPRKLVLKAGERKKLYAKYTARYLYNHRRQITLTPVINGKEGKPIHVTWQANGVKAKR
;
A
#
# COMPACT_ATOMS: atom_id res chain seq x y z
N MET A 1 24.29 70.69 -41.23
CA MET A 1 23.20 70.49 -40.26
C MET A 1 23.45 69.19 -39.58
N ILE A 2 23.82 69.24 -38.28
CA ILE A 2 24.30 68.13 -37.47
C ILE A 2 23.09 67.59 -36.70
N GLN A 3 22.73 66.28 -36.81
CA GLN A 3 21.71 65.67 -36.03
C GLN A 3 22.32 64.60 -35.14
N ARG A 4 22.30 64.91 -33.82
CA ARG A 4 22.82 64.06 -32.75
C ARG A 4 21.96 62.85 -32.56
N ALA A 5 22.49 61.64 -32.68
CA ALA A 5 21.87 60.41 -32.26
C ALA A 5 22.12 60.16 -30.74
N LEU A 6 21.08 60.16 -29.95
CA LEU A 6 21.08 59.76 -28.55
C LEU A 6 21.06 58.23 -28.46
N ILE A 7 22.13 57.67 -27.96
CA ILE A 7 22.22 56.24 -27.61
C ILE A 7 21.58 56.06 -26.24
N SER A 8 20.38 55.49 -26.17
CA SER A 8 19.75 55.09 -24.94
C SER A 8 20.34 53.75 -24.48
N LEU A 9 21.09 53.82 -23.38
CA LEU A 9 21.68 52.68 -22.68
C LEU A 9 20.55 51.94 -21.94
N TRP A 10 20.03 50.86 -22.49
CA TRP A 10 19.09 49.97 -21.80
C TRP A 10 19.89 49.06 -20.84
N CYS A 11 19.76 49.31 -19.53
CA CYS A 11 20.17 48.38 -18.52
C CYS A 11 19.30 47.11 -18.58
N LEU A 12 19.84 46.07 -19.18
CA LEU A 12 19.34 44.71 -19.07
C LEU A 12 19.59 44.24 -17.64
N LEU A 13 18.60 44.42 -16.77
CA LEU A 13 18.53 43.72 -15.48
C LEU A 13 18.38 42.22 -15.78
N TYR A 14 19.46 41.50 -15.71
CA TYR A 14 19.45 40.05 -15.65
C TYR A 14 18.71 39.62 -14.39
N PHE A 15 17.47 39.23 -14.53
CA PHE A 15 16.75 38.46 -13.52
C PHE A 15 17.44 37.09 -13.48
N ILE A 16 18.42 36.90 -12.61
CA ILE A 16 18.94 35.58 -12.28
C ILE A 16 17.87 34.94 -11.39
N PRO A 17 17.15 33.90 -11.86
CA PRO A 17 16.25 33.19 -10.96
C PRO A 17 17.11 32.60 -9.85
N PHE A 18 16.87 33.05 -8.63
CA PHE A 18 17.44 32.46 -7.43
C PHE A 18 16.81 31.07 -7.25
N TRP A 19 17.31 30.10 -8.00
CA TRP A 19 17.04 28.69 -7.77
C TRP A 19 17.77 28.35 -6.48
N GLY A 20 17.03 28.40 -5.37
CA GLY A 20 17.54 27.87 -4.12
C GLY A 20 17.99 26.43 -4.39
N ARG A 21 19.29 26.18 -4.32
CA ARG A 21 19.83 24.82 -4.38
C ARG A 21 19.21 24.07 -3.22
N VAL A 22 18.28 23.16 -3.51
CA VAL A 22 17.86 22.16 -2.54
C VAL A 22 19.13 21.36 -2.21
N GLN A 23 19.65 21.58 -1.03
CA GLN A 23 20.86 20.89 -0.59
C GLN A 23 20.46 19.43 -0.33
N GLU A 24 21.06 18.51 -1.08
CA GLU A 24 20.85 17.09 -0.89
C GLU A 24 21.30 16.68 0.53
N PRO A 25 20.50 15.86 1.22
CA PRO A 25 20.87 15.39 2.56
C PRO A 25 22.20 14.65 2.57
N THR A 26 23.06 14.95 3.52
CA THR A 26 24.35 14.28 3.66
C THR A 26 24.29 13.15 4.68
N PHE A 27 25.10 12.10 4.49
CA PHE A 27 25.17 11.00 5.45
C PHE A 27 25.88 11.49 6.73
N CYS A 28 25.21 11.35 7.89
CA CYS A 28 25.75 11.74 9.19
C CYS A 28 26.67 10.64 9.74
N LYS A 29 27.95 10.91 9.86
CA LYS A 29 28.95 9.97 10.39
C LYS A 29 29.06 10.01 11.91
N THR A 30 28.73 11.15 12.51
CA THR A 30 28.88 11.43 13.96
C THR A 30 27.70 10.94 14.79
N PHE A 31 26.67 10.42 14.13
CA PHE A 31 25.51 9.79 14.76
C PHE A 31 25.74 8.27 14.75
N VAL A 32 26.38 7.76 15.79
CA VAL A 32 26.94 6.42 15.84
C VAL A 32 26.02 5.48 16.60
N TYR A 33 25.67 4.37 15.97
CA TYR A 33 24.87 3.30 16.58
C TYR A 33 25.75 2.17 17.10
N ASP A 34 25.35 1.56 18.22
CA ASP A 34 25.97 0.33 18.72
C ASP A 34 25.84 -0.79 17.69
N GLU A 35 24.67 -0.88 17.06
CA GLU A 35 24.42 -1.72 15.87
C GLU A 35 23.54 -0.97 14.86
N ARG A 36 23.70 -1.28 13.57
CA ARG A 36 22.87 -0.69 12.50
C ARG A 36 21.88 -1.69 11.90
N VAL A 37 22.06 -2.95 12.15
CA VAL A 37 21.23 -4.03 11.60
C VAL A 37 20.88 -4.97 12.73
N HIS A 38 19.60 -5.04 13.06
CA HIS A 38 19.11 -6.04 14.00
C HIS A 38 18.46 -7.21 13.27
N ASP A 39 18.88 -8.43 13.62
CA ASP A 39 18.31 -9.66 13.11
C ASP A 39 17.44 -10.32 14.16
N PHE A 40 16.13 -10.32 13.95
CA PHE A 40 15.20 -11.02 14.83
C PHE A 40 15.31 -12.55 14.74
N GLY A 41 16.08 -13.07 13.76
CA GLY A 41 16.08 -14.49 13.46
C GLY A 41 14.71 -14.95 12.96
N THR A 42 14.29 -16.12 13.42
CA THR A 42 12.95 -16.67 13.11
C THR A 42 11.93 -16.13 14.12
N ILE A 43 10.88 -15.47 13.61
CA ILE A 43 9.76 -14.96 14.40
C ILE A 43 8.47 -15.64 13.96
N GLU A 44 7.55 -15.87 14.89
CA GLU A 44 6.25 -16.46 14.61
C GLU A 44 5.20 -15.36 14.40
N GLU A 45 4.48 -15.42 13.28
CA GLU A 45 3.39 -14.49 12.99
C GLU A 45 2.36 -14.45 14.12
N ALA A 46 2.06 -15.62 14.71
CA ALA A 46 1.10 -15.79 15.79
C ALA A 46 1.47 -15.03 17.09
N LYS A 47 2.74 -14.71 17.29
CA LYS A 47 3.21 -13.94 18.45
C LYS A 47 3.05 -12.42 18.28
N GLY A 48 2.63 -11.97 17.10
CA GLY A 48 2.35 -10.58 16.81
C GLY A 48 3.59 -9.72 16.58
N LYS A 49 3.47 -8.41 16.87
CA LYS A 49 4.53 -7.42 16.62
C LYS A 49 5.80 -7.71 17.42
N VAL A 50 6.95 -7.50 16.78
CA VAL A 50 8.28 -7.53 17.40
C VAL A 50 8.91 -6.16 17.36
N SER A 51 9.70 -5.81 18.38
CA SER A 51 10.34 -4.50 18.49
C SER A 51 11.81 -4.63 18.85
N HIS A 52 12.62 -3.75 18.29
CA HIS A 52 14.01 -3.59 18.68
C HIS A 52 14.35 -2.12 18.88
N THR A 53 15.18 -1.84 19.87
CA THR A 53 15.63 -0.49 20.22
C THR A 53 17.10 -0.33 19.92
N PHE A 54 17.40 0.48 18.93
CA PHE A 54 18.74 0.90 18.57
C PHE A 54 19.17 2.02 19.52
N THR A 55 20.36 1.89 20.09
CA THR A 55 21.00 2.94 20.87
C THR A 55 22.06 3.61 19.98
N PHE A 56 22.15 4.92 20.04
CA PHE A 56 23.15 5.69 19.33
C PHE A 56 23.70 6.81 20.20
N THR A 57 24.91 7.25 19.88
CA THR A 57 25.59 8.36 20.53
C THR A 57 25.83 9.49 19.54
N ASN A 58 25.64 10.73 19.95
CA ASN A 58 26.06 11.89 19.19
C ASN A 58 27.54 12.15 19.46
N GLU A 59 28.42 11.70 18.58
CA GLU A 59 29.85 11.92 18.65
C GLU A 59 30.31 13.23 17.97
N GLY A 60 29.35 14.05 17.51
CA GLY A 60 29.64 15.37 16.94
C GLY A 60 29.87 16.44 18.00
N SER A 61 30.23 17.63 17.53
CA SER A 61 30.42 18.82 18.37
C SER A 61 29.11 19.61 18.58
N GLU A 62 28.08 19.34 17.80
CA GLU A 62 26.84 20.09 17.83
C GLU A 62 25.64 19.17 18.23
N PRO A 63 24.60 19.74 18.85
CA PRO A 63 23.38 18.99 19.10
C PRO A 63 22.72 18.48 17.81
N VAL A 64 22.18 17.27 17.84
CA VAL A 64 21.49 16.62 16.71
C VAL A 64 20.05 16.33 17.08
N SER A 65 19.10 16.71 16.22
CA SER A 65 17.68 16.40 16.37
C SER A 65 17.24 15.38 15.33
N ILE A 66 16.44 14.39 15.73
CA ILE A 66 15.75 13.53 14.78
C ILE A 66 14.50 14.28 14.30
N SER A 67 14.45 14.58 13.02
CA SER A 67 13.34 15.32 12.41
C SER A 67 12.20 14.39 11.99
N ASP A 68 12.56 13.21 11.46
CA ASP A 68 11.61 12.20 10.96
C ASP A 68 12.32 10.85 10.76
N ILE A 69 11.55 9.77 10.70
CA ILE A 69 12.05 8.46 10.28
C ILE A 69 11.19 7.94 9.12
N ARG A 70 11.79 7.90 7.93
CA ARG A 70 11.11 7.39 6.73
C ARG A 70 11.11 5.88 6.70
N LEU A 71 9.91 5.33 6.58
CA LEU A 71 9.63 3.90 6.46
C LEU A 71 8.89 3.65 5.15
N TRP A 72 9.25 2.58 4.45
CA TRP A 72 8.71 2.30 3.10
C TRP A 72 7.49 1.38 3.09
N CYS A 73 7.02 0.92 4.24
CA CYS A 73 5.83 0.07 4.35
C CYS A 73 5.02 0.43 5.60
N GLY A 74 3.71 0.25 5.55
CA GLY A 74 2.85 0.34 6.73
C GLY A 74 3.01 -0.83 7.73
N CYS A 75 4.05 -1.66 7.54
CA CYS A 75 4.35 -2.81 8.38
C CYS A 75 5.39 -2.52 9.47
N THR A 76 5.99 -1.33 9.47
CA THR A 76 7.00 -0.91 10.43
C THR A 76 6.61 0.44 11.02
N GLU A 77 6.78 0.58 12.31
CA GLU A 77 6.55 1.81 13.08
C GLU A 77 7.87 2.22 13.74
N ALA A 78 8.09 3.52 13.92
CA ALA A 78 9.26 4.06 14.60
C ALA A 78 8.86 4.95 15.78
N ARG A 79 9.63 4.86 16.87
CA ARG A 79 9.56 5.79 18.01
C ARG A 79 10.96 6.33 18.28
N TYR A 80 11.07 7.63 18.49
CA TYR A 80 12.34 8.35 18.70
C TYR A 80 12.13 9.57 19.58
N PRO A 81 13.21 10.11 20.21
CA PRO A 81 13.13 11.32 21.03
C PRO A 81 12.90 12.55 20.18
N ASN A 82 12.08 13.47 20.68
CA ASN A 82 11.81 14.78 20.04
C ASN A 82 12.81 15.86 20.45
N ASN A 83 13.57 15.64 21.53
CA ASN A 83 14.53 16.62 22.03
C ASN A 83 15.86 16.52 21.30
N PRO A 84 16.59 17.63 21.11
CA PRO A 84 17.96 17.59 20.62
C PRO A 84 18.86 16.74 21.52
N ILE A 85 19.71 15.92 20.89
CA ILE A 85 20.70 15.05 21.53
C ILE A 85 22.04 15.82 21.54
N ARG A 86 22.53 16.16 22.72
CA ARG A 86 23.77 16.92 22.87
C ARG A 86 25.00 16.09 22.53
N PRO A 87 26.16 16.75 22.26
CA PRO A 87 27.41 16.05 22.11
C PRO A 87 27.69 15.10 23.29
N GLY A 88 28.06 13.86 23.00
CA GLY A 88 28.29 12.80 23.97
C GLY A 88 27.06 12.15 24.59
N GLU A 89 25.88 12.68 24.37
CA GLU A 89 24.64 12.03 24.82
C GLU A 89 24.25 10.85 23.93
N TYR A 90 23.65 9.85 24.55
CA TYR A 90 23.03 8.73 23.82
C TYR A 90 21.50 8.85 23.80
N ALA A 91 20.89 8.32 22.78
CA ALA A 91 19.45 8.26 22.63
C ALA A 91 19.01 6.94 21.98
N LYS A 92 17.69 6.73 21.91
CA LYS A 92 17.11 5.46 21.47
C LYS A 92 16.13 5.66 20.33
N VAL A 93 16.23 4.80 19.32
CA VAL A 93 15.23 4.66 18.25
C VAL A 93 14.67 3.26 18.30
N THR A 94 13.38 3.13 18.51
CA THR A 94 12.69 1.82 18.53
C THR A 94 11.97 1.61 17.23
N LEU A 95 12.26 0.51 16.53
CA LEU A 95 11.50 0.03 15.39
C LEU A 95 10.63 -1.13 15.81
N THR A 96 9.35 -1.09 15.41
CA THR A 96 8.37 -2.15 15.64
C THR A 96 7.90 -2.69 14.31
N TYR A 97 8.07 -3.99 14.09
CA TYR A 97 7.62 -4.68 12.88
C TYR A 97 6.36 -5.49 13.15
N ASN A 98 5.39 -5.40 12.24
CA ASN A 98 4.18 -6.21 12.24
C ASN A 98 4.30 -7.34 11.21
N PRO A 99 4.45 -8.61 11.63
CA PRO A 99 4.60 -9.75 10.74
C PRO A 99 3.28 -10.23 10.12
N ALA A 100 2.12 -9.72 10.56
CA ALA A 100 0.81 -10.21 10.15
C ALA A 100 0.65 -10.23 8.62
N TYR A 101 0.28 -11.39 8.07
CA TYR A 101 0.14 -11.67 6.62
C TYR A 101 1.41 -11.44 5.80
N ARG A 102 2.60 -11.62 6.42
CA ARG A 102 3.91 -11.38 5.79
C ARG A 102 4.89 -12.51 6.05
N PRO A 103 4.54 -13.77 5.71
CA PRO A 103 5.42 -14.90 5.93
C PRO A 103 6.68 -14.81 5.06
N GLY A 104 7.76 -15.42 5.55
CA GLY A 104 9.04 -15.49 4.89
C GLY A 104 10.00 -14.38 5.29
N LYS A 105 11.12 -14.31 4.58
CA LYS A 105 12.23 -13.40 4.89
C LYS A 105 11.86 -11.95 4.66
N PHE A 106 12.26 -11.09 5.58
CA PHE A 106 12.12 -9.65 5.46
C PHE A 106 13.42 -8.92 5.79
N SER A 107 13.58 -7.76 5.16
CA SER A 107 14.57 -6.74 5.53
C SER A 107 13.91 -5.38 5.35
N LYS A 108 13.89 -4.57 6.41
CA LYS A 108 13.24 -3.25 6.42
C LYS A 108 14.25 -2.19 6.80
N GLU A 109 14.38 -1.21 5.93
CA GLU A 109 15.20 -0.02 6.14
C GLU A 109 14.39 1.06 6.83
N ALA A 110 15.02 1.77 7.75
CA ALA A 110 14.55 3.03 8.31
C ALA A 110 15.58 4.11 8.04
N VAL A 111 15.20 5.15 7.30
CA VAL A 111 16.03 6.33 7.04
C VAL A 111 15.73 7.37 8.10
N VAL A 112 16.68 7.58 9.01
CA VAL A 112 16.57 8.54 10.10
C VAL A 112 17.04 9.91 9.59
N LEU A 113 16.11 10.85 9.45
CA LEU A 113 16.39 12.22 9.02
C LEU A 113 16.76 13.09 10.22
N LEU A 114 17.85 13.82 10.08
CA LEU A 114 18.44 14.61 11.15
C LEU A 114 18.46 16.10 10.75
N ASN A 115 18.28 16.97 11.76
CA ASN A 115 18.43 18.43 11.61
C ASN A 115 17.59 18.98 10.43
N GLU A 116 16.26 18.79 10.50
CA GLU A 116 15.32 19.23 9.45
C GLU A 116 15.60 18.59 8.08
N GLY A 117 16.14 17.36 8.06
CA GLY A 117 16.45 16.64 6.85
C GLY A 117 17.74 17.04 6.16
N LYS A 118 18.58 17.89 6.78
CA LYS A 118 19.89 18.29 6.23
C LYS A 118 20.89 17.13 6.20
N SER A 119 20.72 16.17 7.11
CA SER A 119 21.51 14.95 7.12
C SER A 119 20.67 13.73 7.45
N TYR A 120 21.22 12.55 7.22
CA TYR A 120 20.53 11.31 7.49
C TYR A 120 21.47 10.19 7.94
N THR A 121 20.89 9.17 8.56
CA THR A 121 21.52 7.87 8.77
C THR A 121 20.52 6.77 8.52
N ARG A 122 20.97 5.51 8.58
CA ARG A 122 20.12 4.35 8.23
C ARG A 122 20.33 3.23 9.24
N ILE A 123 19.22 2.56 9.57
CA ILE A 123 19.19 1.34 10.38
C ILE A 123 18.28 0.33 9.72
N TRP A 124 18.49 -0.96 10.01
CA TRP A 124 17.74 -2.05 9.42
C TRP A 124 17.28 -3.04 10.47
N ILE A 125 16.11 -3.61 10.24
CA ILE A 125 15.64 -4.82 10.91
C ILE A 125 15.41 -5.90 9.87
N LYS A 126 15.74 -7.13 10.20
CA LYS A 126 15.54 -8.28 9.33
C LYS A 126 15.11 -9.51 10.13
N GLY A 127 14.68 -10.55 9.43
CA GLY A 127 14.28 -11.82 10.03
C GLY A 127 13.55 -12.71 9.04
N ASP A 128 12.99 -13.80 9.55
CA ASP A 128 12.18 -14.76 8.80
C ASP A 128 10.88 -15.06 9.57
N VAL A 129 9.74 -14.83 8.93
CA VAL A 129 8.42 -14.98 9.56
C VAL A 129 7.87 -16.37 9.27
N VAL A 130 7.64 -17.16 10.31
CA VAL A 130 6.87 -18.39 10.24
C VAL A 130 5.39 -18.02 10.18
N ALA A 131 4.71 -18.44 9.10
CA ALA A 131 3.30 -18.20 8.89
C ALA A 131 2.45 -18.85 9.98
N MET A 132 1.36 -18.21 10.36
CA MET A 132 0.27 -18.87 11.07
C MET A 132 -0.85 -19.24 10.10
N GLU A 133 -1.64 -20.23 10.47
CA GLU A 133 -2.86 -20.54 9.76
C GLU A 133 -3.96 -19.52 10.15
N HIS A 134 -4.38 -18.70 9.19
CA HIS A 134 -5.42 -17.71 9.40
C HIS A 134 -6.81 -18.33 9.16
N PRO A 135 -7.77 -18.13 10.06
CA PRO A 135 -9.15 -18.50 9.81
C PRO A 135 -9.65 -17.88 8.48
N VAL A 136 -10.43 -18.65 7.73
CA VAL A 136 -10.96 -18.18 6.43
C VAL A 136 -11.75 -16.88 6.58
N THR A 137 -12.42 -16.69 7.71
CA THR A 137 -13.29 -15.53 7.99
C THR A 137 -12.53 -14.21 8.16
N GLU A 138 -11.21 -14.23 8.39
CA GLU A 138 -10.43 -12.99 8.56
C GLU A 138 -10.29 -12.20 7.24
N ASP A 139 -9.98 -12.90 6.14
CA ASP A 139 -9.77 -12.27 4.82
C ASP A 139 -10.92 -12.55 3.84
N HIS A 140 -11.85 -13.45 4.21
CA HIS A 140 -13.06 -13.83 3.46
C HIS A 140 -14.29 -13.77 4.39
N PRO A 141 -14.71 -12.58 4.86
CA PRO A 141 -15.76 -12.46 5.87
C PRO A 141 -17.16 -12.83 5.41
N TYR A 142 -17.39 -12.96 4.10
CA TYR A 142 -18.72 -13.23 3.57
C TYR A 142 -18.88 -14.70 3.20
N HIS A 143 -19.68 -15.42 3.99
CA HIS A 143 -20.07 -16.81 3.72
C HIS A 143 -21.25 -16.84 2.73
N LEU A 144 -21.04 -17.45 1.57
CA LEU A 144 -22.04 -17.52 0.49
C LEU A 144 -22.85 -18.81 0.51
N GLY A 145 -22.48 -19.81 1.29
CA GLY A 145 -23.11 -21.12 1.40
C GLY A 145 -22.12 -22.25 1.17
N GLU A 146 -22.44 -23.47 1.64
CA GLU A 146 -21.68 -24.73 1.43
C GLU A 146 -20.18 -24.62 1.70
N GLY A 147 -19.77 -23.75 2.61
CA GLY A 147 -18.34 -23.50 2.89
C GLY A 147 -17.63 -22.57 1.91
N LEU A 148 -18.32 -21.92 0.99
CA LEU A 148 -17.77 -20.92 0.10
C LEU A 148 -17.71 -19.55 0.79
N TYR A 149 -16.52 -18.96 0.86
CA TYR A 149 -16.27 -17.64 1.45
C TYR A 149 -15.66 -16.68 0.42
N VAL A 150 -15.95 -15.39 0.56
CA VAL A 150 -15.38 -14.33 -0.30
C VAL A 150 -14.98 -13.10 0.51
N SER A 151 -14.04 -12.32 -0.02
CA SER A 151 -13.59 -11.07 0.60
C SER A 151 -14.59 -9.93 0.50
N HIS A 152 -15.48 -9.95 -0.49
CA HIS A 152 -16.43 -8.87 -0.78
C HIS A 152 -17.74 -9.44 -1.33
N GLN A 153 -18.86 -8.95 -0.84
CA GLN A 153 -20.19 -9.27 -1.38
C GLN A 153 -20.67 -8.22 -2.40
N VAL A 154 -19.96 -7.09 -2.48
CA VAL A 154 -20.17 -6.06 -3.50
C VAL A 154 -18.84 -5.78 -4.19
N LEU A 155 -18.85 -5.77 -5.52
CA LEU A 155 -17.74 -5.39 -6.39
C LEU A 155 -18.04 -4.04 -7.05
N PRO A 156 -17.61 -2.91 -6.44
CA PRO A 156 -17.93 -1.59 -6.95
C PRO A 156 -16.88 -1.12 -7.95
N PHE A 157 -17.17 -1.15 -9.22
CA PHE A 157 -16.28 -0.62 -10.26
C PHE A 157 -16.23 0.92 -10.32
N GLY A 158 -17.10 1.60 -9.57
CA GLY A 158 -17.13 3.06 -9.62
C GLY A 158 -17.55 3.60 -10.98
N ALA A 159 -16.96 4.73 -11.36
CA ALA A 159 -17.20 5.39 -12.64
C ALA A 159 -16.15 4.99 -13.67
N ILE A 160 -16.54 4.30 -14.72
CA ILE A 160 -15.66 3.83 -15.78
C ILE A 160 -15.91 4.62 -17.06
N GLN A 161 -14.83 5.11 -17.68
CA GLN A 161 -14.91 5.79 -18.97
C GLN A 161 -15.24 4.80 -20.08
N PRO A 162 -16.06 5.17 -21.09
CA PRO A 162 -16.30 4.33 -22.25
C PRO A 162 -15.01 3.92 -22.96
N GLY A 163 -14.91 2.65 -23.32
CA GLY A 163 -13.72 2.06 -23.90
C GLY A 163 -12.67 1.57 -22.91
N SER A 164 -12.76 2.00 -21.63
CA SER A 164 -11.83 1.56 -20.59
C SER A 164 -12.27 0.23 -19.97
N THR A 165 -11.29 -0.52 -19.47
CA THR A 165 -11.49 -1.76 -18.72
C THR A 165 -10.91 -1.58 -17.33
N GLU A 166 -11.73 -1.81 -16.31
CA GLU A 166 -11.33 -1.85 -14.92
C GLU A 166 -11.32 -3.28 -14.39
N SER A 167 -10.46 -3.54 -13.42
CA SER A 167 -10.29 -4.86 -12.82
C SER A 167 -10.34 -4.78 -11.31
N LEU A 168 -11.25 -5.55 -10.71
CA LEU A 168 -11.36 -5.72 -9.26
C LEU A 168 -10.95 -7.12 -8.86
N ARG A 169 -10.20 -7.21 -7.76
CA ARG A 169 -9.79 -8.47 -7.15
C ARG A 169 -10.87 -8.95 -6.19
N LEU A 170 -11.27 -10.21 -6.33
CA LEU A 170 -12.10 -10.94 -5.39
C LEU A 170 -11.30 -12.11 -4.84
N LEU A 171 -11.10 -12.15 -3.53
CA LEU A 171 -10.56 -13.32 -2.87
C LEU A 171 -11.70 -14.30 -2.62
N ILE A 172 -11.45 -15.58 -2.86
CA ILE A 172 -12.40 -16.66 -2.68
C ILE A 172 -11.73 -17.84 -1.98
N ALA A 173 -12.44 -18.45 -1.05
CA ALA A 173 -11.93 -19.57 -0.28
C ALA A 173 -12.97 -20.67 -0.07
N ASN A 174 -12.47 -21.89 -0.04
CA ASN A 174 -13.22 -23.05 0.42
C ASN A 174 -12.86 -23.31 1.90
N GLY A 175 -13.75 -22.99 2.81
CA GLY A 175 -13.61 -23.27 4.25
C GLY A 175 -14.16 -24.63 4.67
N SER A 176 -14.54 -25.51 3.72
CA SER A 176 -15.01 -26.86 4.00
C SER A 176 -13.87 -27.90 3.86
N ASP A 177 -14.12 -29.11 4.28
CA ASP A 177 -13.23 -30.27 4.22
C ASP A 177 -13.29 -31.06 2.88
N HIS A 178 -14.12 -30.61 1.93
CA HIS A 178 -14.32 -31.24 0.63
C HIS A 178 -14.19 -30.24 -0.51
N ASN A 179 -14.09 -30.75 -1.75
CA ASN A 179 -13.98 -29.90 -2.93
C ASN A 179 -15.31 -29.22 -3.26
N LEU A 180 -15.25 -27.93 -3.60
CA LEU A 180 -16.40 -27.17 -4.07
C LEU A 180 -16.34 -26.98 -5.59
N LYS A 181 -17.41 -27.36 -6.28
CA LYS A 181 -17.67 -26.98 -7.67
C LYS A 181 -18.56 -25.75 -7.66
N VAL A 182 -18.04 -24.62 -8.12
CA VAL A 182 -18.74 -23.33 -8.09
C VAL A 182 -19.04 -22.88 -9.50
N GLU A 183 -20.30 -22.53 -9.77
CA GLU A 183 -20.74 -21.90 -11.01
C GLU A 183 -21.41 -20.56 -10.70
N PHE A 184 -20.95 -19.46 -11.29
CA PHE A 184 -21.53 -18.13 -11.12
C PHE A 184 -22.58 -17.85 -12.20
N ILE A 185 -23.84 -17.83 -11.78
CA ILE A 185 -24.96 -17.39 -12.63
C ILE A 185 -25.03 -15.86 -12.62
N ARG A 186 -25.09 -15.24 -13.79
CA ARG A 186 -25.13 -13.79 -13.97
C ARG A 186 -26.53 -13.32 -14.33
N THR A 187 -27.05 -12.38 -13.57
CA THR A 187 -28.38 -11.80 -13.82
C THR A 187 -28.31 -10.25 -13.78
N PRO A 188 -28.59 -9.56 -14.89
CA PRO A 188 -28.71 -10.10 -16.26
C PRO A 188 -27.37 -10.64 -16.78
N ASP A 189 -27.39 -11.55 -17.75
CA ASP A 189 -26.16 -12.01 -18.40
C ASP A 189 -25.49 -10.85 -19.13
N ASN A 190 -24.27 -10.55 -18.75
CA ASN A 190 -23.53 -9.43 -19.29
C ASN A 190 -22.13 -9.89 -19.72
N ARG A 191 -21.89 -9.87 -21.04
CA ARG A 191 -20.62 -10.29 -21.63
C ARG A 191 -19.46 -9.30 -21.39
N LEU A 192 -19.77 -8.09 -20.94
CA LEU A 192 -18.77 -7.07 -20.61
C LEU A 192 -18.08 -7.34 -19.27
N LEU A 193 -18.74 -8.12 -18.40
CA LEU A 193 -18.11 -8.62 -17.18
C LEU A 193 -17.37 -9.92 -17.48
N GLN A 194 -16.04 -9.86 -17.43
CA GLN A 194 -15.17 -11.01 -17.62
C GLN A 194 -14.67 -11.52 -16.27
N MET A 195 -15.04 -12.73 -15.92
CA MET A 195 -14.51 -13.51 -14.80
C MET A 195 -14.82 -14.99 -15.04
N PRO A 196 -14.14 -15.94 -14.40
CA PRO A 196 -14.46 -17.35 -14.50
C PRO A 196 -15.92 -17.61 -14.14
N ARG A 197 -16.64 -18.33 -15.02
CA ARG A 197 -18.02 -18.77 -14.74
C ARG A 197 -18.06 -20.02 -13.87
N LYS A 198 -17.08 -20.91 -14.04
CA LYS A 198 -16.96 -22.18 -13.29
C LYS A 198 -15.57 -22.33 -12.75
N LEU A 199 -15.46 -22.84 -11.55
CA LEU A 199 -14.20 -23.21 -10.94
C LEU A 199 -14.40 -24.33 -9.93
N VAL A 200 -13.29 -25.00 -9.61
CA VAL A 200 -13.23 -25.99 -8.54
C VAL A 200 -12.24 -25.44 -7.51
N LEU A 201 -12.63 -25.50 -6.24
CA LEU A 201 -11.76 -25.18 -5.10
C LEU A 201 -11.57 -26.47 -4.29
N LYS A 202 -10.33 -26.84 -4.05
CA LYS A 202 -10.00 -27.96 -3.13
C LYS A 202 -10.37 -27.57 -1.69
N ALA A 203 -10.51 -28.56 -0.82
CA ALA A 203 -10.66 -28.32 0.61
C ALA A 203 -9.58 -27.36 1.14
N GLY A 204 -9.95 -26.31 1.85
CA GLY A 204 -9.05 -25.28 2.36
C GLY A 204 -8.42 -24.33 1.33
N GLU A 205 -8.69 -24.51 0.03
CA GLU A 205 -8.05 -23.68 -1.02
C GLU A 205 -8.52 -22.23 -0.96
N ARG A 206 -7.54 -21.31 -1.03
CA ARG A 206 -7.75 -19.87 -1.19
C ARG A 206 -7.26 -19.44 -2.56
N LYS A 207 -8.04 -18.63 -3.29
CA LYS A 207 -7.76 -18.23 -4.66
C LYS A 207 -8.08 -16.76 -4.89
N LYS A 208 -7.31 -16.12 -5.79
CA LYS A 208 -7.58 -14.77 -6.27
C LYS A 208 -8.30 -14.85 -7.61
N LEU A 209 -9.48 -14.24 -7.69
CA LEU A 209 -10.20 -14.03 -8.93
C LEU A 209 -10.12 -12.57 -9.32
N TYR A 210 -10.22 -12.31 -10.61
CA TYR A 210 -10.31 -10.95 -11.14
C TYR A 210 -11.60 -10.80 -11.93
N ALA A 211 -12.44 -9.88 -11.49
CA ALA A 211 -13.59 -9.41 -12.22
C ALA A 211 -13.15 -8.21 -13.06
N LYS A 212 -13.21 -8.32 -14.38
CA LYS A 212 -12.90 -7.25 -15.33
C LYS A 212 -14.16 -6.76 -16.00
N TYR A 213 -14.40 -5.47 -16.00
CA TYR A 213 -15.53 -4.86 -16.67
C TYR A 213 -15.07 -3.83 -17.69
N THR A 214 -15.56 -3.97 -18.94
CA THR A 214 -15.28 -3.01 -20.02
C THR A 214 -16.52 -2.16 -20.25
N ALA A 215 -16.42 -0.86 -20.03
CA ALA A 215 -17.50 0.06 -20.28
C ALA A 215 -17.65 0.34 -21.78
N ARG A 216 -18.83 0.12 -22.37
CA ARG A 216 -19.11 0.47 -23.77
C ARG A 216 -19.78 1.82 -23.93
N TYR A 217 -20.61 2.20 -22.94
CA TYR A 217 -21.43 3.40 -23.00
C TYR A 217 -21.38 4.16 -21.67
N LEU A 218 -21.64 5.46 -21.74
CA LEU A 218 -21.93 6.27 -20.56
C LEU A 218 -23.36 5.96 -20.09
N TYR A 219 -23.49 5.68 -18.80
CA TYR A 219 -24.78 5.51 -18.15
C TYR A 219 -24.96 6.60 -17.10
N ASN A 220 -26.10 7.26 -17.09
CA ASN A 220 -26.40 8.34 -16.12
C ASN A 220 -26.92 7.81 -14.77
N HIS A 221 -26.96 6.50 -14.58
CA HIS A 221 -27.47 5.87 -13.38
C HIS A 221 -26.67 4.62 -13.02
N ARG A 222 -26.78 4.25 -11.77
CA ARG A 222 -26.10 3.04 -11.25
C ARG A 222 -26.68 1.79 -11.94
N ARG A 223 -25.80 0.90 -12.37
CA ARG A 223 -26.10 -0.40 -12.93
C ARG A 223 -25.59 -1.50 -12.02
N GLN A 224 -26.20 -2.66 -12.11
CA GLN A 224 -25.85 -3.82 -11.29
C GLN A 224 -25.99 -5.11 -12.07
N ILE A 225 -25.10 -6.05 -11.80
CA ILE A 225 -25.18 -7.46 -12.13
C ILE A 225 -25.17 -8.23 -10.82
N THR A 226 -26.05 -9.21 -10.71
CA THR A 226 -26.03 -10.17 -9.61
C THR A 226 -25.28 -11.42 -10.06
N LEU A 227 -24.31 -11.86 -9.27
CA LEU A 227 -23.58 -13.10 -9.44
C LEU A 227 -24.06 -14.07 -8.38
N THR A 228 -24.88 -15.01 -8.72
CA THR A 228 -25.37 -16.05 -7.79
C THR A 228 -24.48 -17.28 -7.94
N PRO A 229 -23.74 -17.68 -6.90
CA PRO A 229 -22.97 -18.92 -6.94
C PRO A 229 -23.90 -20.13 -6.79
N VAL A 230 -23.73 -21.11 -7.65
CA VAL A 230 -24.28 -22.47 -7.47
C VAL A 230 -23.11 -23.34 -7.02
N ILE A 231 -23.18 -23.85 -5.79
CA ILE A 231 -22.10 -24.53 -5.09
C ILE A 231 -22.52 -25.98 -4.91
N ASN A 232 -21.83 -26.92 -5.58
CA ASN A 232 -22.21 -28.35 -5.58
C ASN A 232 -23.72 -28.59 -5.91
N GLY A 233 -24.27 -27.76 -6.80
CA GLY A 233 -25.66 -27.82 -7.19
C GLY A 233 -26.66 -27.05 -6.30
N LYS A 234 -26.21 -26.44 -5.21
CA LYS A 234 -27.05 -25.60 -4.33
C LYS A 234 -26.77 -24.12 -4.56
N GLU A 235 -27.81 -23.32 -4.61
CA GLU A 235 -27.73 -21.88 -4.75
C GLU A 235 -27.25 -21.24 -3.47
N GLY A 236 -26.24 -20.33 -3.59
CA GLY A 236 -25.67 -19.58 -2.49
C GLY A 236 -26.09 -18.11 -2.51
N LYS A 237 -25.59 -17.34 -1.50
CA LYS A 237 -25.87 -15.91 -1.41
C LYS A 237 -25.19 -15.15 -2.56
N PRO A 238 -25.86 -14.14 -3.14
CA PRO A 238 -25.35 -13.42 -4.31
C PRO A 238 -24.23 -12.44 -3.97
N ILE A 239 -23.38 -12.18 -4.97
CA ILE A 239 -22.43 -11.09 -5.03
C ILE A 239 -22.98 -10.04 -5.99
N HIS A 240 -22.93 -8.76 -5.61
CA HIS A 240 -23.40 -7.66 -6.43
C HIS A 240 -22.23 -6.94 -7.10
N VAL A 241 -22.22 -6.91 -8.43
CA VAL A 241 -21.28 -6.11 -9.22
C VAL A 241 -21.97 -4.83 -9.60
N THR A 242 -21.42 -3.70 -9.19
CA THR A 242 -22.04 -2.38 -9.42
C THR A 242 -21.07 -1.44 -10.12
N TRP A 243 -21.60 -0.58 -10.99
CA TRP A 243 -20.87 0.50 -11.61
C TRP A 243 -21.74 1.73 -11.79
N GLN A 244 -21.09 2.88 -11.86
CA GLN A 244 -21.72 4.16 -12.12
C GLN A 244 -21.04 4.78 -13.34
N ALA A 245 -21.81 5.31 -14.25
CA ALA A 245 -21.26 6.14 -15.30
C ALA A 245 -21.12 7.58 -14.81
N ASN A 246 -19.99 8.20 -15.07
CA ASN A 246 -19.88 9.65 -14.95
C ASN A 246 -20.60 10.27 -16.13
N GLY A 247 -21.78 10.81 -15.86
CA GLY A 247 -22.41 11.72 -16.81
C GLY A 247 -21.51 12.91 -17.01
N VAL A 248 -20.88 13.06 -18.18
CA VAL A 248 -20.40 14.35 -18.62
C VAL A 248 -21.65 15.24 -18.66
N LYS A 249 -21.72 16.26 -17.80
CA LYS A 249 -22.75 17.29 -17.94
C LYS A 249 -22.63 17.82 -19.36
N ALA A 250 -23.64 17.53 -20.19
CA ALA A 250 -23.74 18.16 -21.48
C ALA A 250 -23.65 19.68 -21.23
N LYS A 251 -22.63 20.34 -21.76
CA LYS A 251 -22.59 21.80 -21.80
C LYS A 251 -23.82 22.21 -22.58
N ARG A 252 -24.76 22.86 -21.89
CA ARG A 252 -25.83 23.63 -22.53
C ARG A 252 -25.24 24.86 -23.20
#